data_3508c97c6437c476dfe2e1ee587fc772
#
_entry.id   3508c97c6437c476dfe2e1ee587fc772
#
_cell.length_a   1.000
_cell.length_b   1.000
_cell.length_c   1.000
_cell.angle_alpha   90.00
_cell.angle_beta   90.00
_cell.angle_gamma   90.00
#
_symmetry.space_group_name_H-M   'P 1'
#
loop_
_entity.id
_entity.type
_entity.pdbx_description
1 polymer ?
#
loop_
_entity_poly.entity_id
_entity_poly.type
_entity_poly.pdbx_seq_one_letter_code
_entity_poly.pdbx_strand_id
1 'polypeptide(L)'
;GMDLELLDWLNAHTFPEEAKYADLSYAALAYGQFVDCLRRSATTRAVVFGTVHPAATTLLMELLEASGLVSYVGKVNMDRDCPEALREADAAASLAATEQWLASARFAHAKPILTPRFVPSCSDALLQGLGELAARRGLPVQSHLSENLGEIALVQSPCPQTDFYAEAYDRCGLLSQPCIMAHCVHCPPEEQDLLQARGVFIAHSPLSNSNLSSGIAPVSAYLARGLRVGLGSDLAAGETENLFRVMAEAIRVSKLR
;
A
#
# COMPACT_ATOMS: atom_id res chain seq x y z
N GLY A 1 4.39 0.59 20.56
CA GLY A 1 4.93 1.09 19.29
C GLY A 1 4.18 2.29 18.73
N MET A 2 3.10 2.76 19.40
CA MET A 2 2.34 3.93 18.95
C MET A 2 2.99 5.29 19.26
N ASP A 3 4.16 5.28 19.87
CA ASP A 3 4.93 6.49 20.20
C ASP A 3 6.05 6.76 19.17
N LEU A 4 6.05 6.02 18.06
CA LEU A 4 7.07 6.13 17.01
C LEU A 4 6.47 6.78 15.76
N GLU A 5 7.28 7.58 15.08
CA GLU A 5 6.97 8.03 13.73
C GLU A 5 7.15 6.89 12.71
N LEU A 6 6.59 7.07 11.51
CA LEU A 6 6.50 6.05 10.46
C LEU A 6 7.80 5.27 10.24
N LEU A 7 8.91 5.95 9.98
CA LEU A 7 10.16 5.28 9.60
C LEU A 7 10.77 4.47 10.75
N ASP A 8 10.71 4.98 11.96
CA ASP A 8 11.17 4.29 13.16
C ASP A 8 10.25 3.09 13.46
N TRP A 9 8.95 3.25 13.31
CA TRP A 9 7.97 2.18 13.48
C TRP A 9 8.16 1.07 12.45
N LEU A 10 8.39 1.40 11.18
CA LEU A 10 8.69 0.42 10.13
C LEU A 10 9.90 -0.44 10.51
N ASN A 11 11.00 0.20 10.94
CA ASN A 11 12.23 -0.50 11.29
C ASN A 11 12.12 -1.32 12.59
N ALA A 12 11.43 -0.79 13.60
CA ALA A 12 11.34 -1.43 14.91
C ALA A 12 10.30 -2.56 14.96
N HIS A 13 9.23 -2.46 14.19
CA HIS A 13 8.08 -3.37 14.31
C HIS A 13 7.70 -4.04 13.00
N THR A 14 7.43 -3.27 11.93
CA THR A 14 6.84 -3.81 10.70
C THR A 14 7.78 -4.73 9.95
N PHE A 15 8.99 -4.28 9.66
CA PHE A 15 9.94 -5.08 8.89
C PHE A 15 10.37 -6.37 9.61
N PRO A 16 10.67 -6.37 10.93
CA PRO A 16 10.93 -7.60 11.65
C PRO A 16 9.75 -8.58 11.65
N GLU A 17 8.53 -8.08 11.70
CA GLU A 17 7.32 -8.90 11.65
C GLU A 17 7.13 -9.47 10.24
N GLU A 18 7.24 -8.64 9.21
CA GLU A 18 7.07 -9.02 7.81
C GLU A 18 8.09 -10.08 7.35
N ALA A 19 9.31 -10.01 7.86
CA ALA A 19 10.35 -11.01 7.54
C ALA A 19 9.97 -12.44 7.97
N LYS A 20 9.12 -12.61 8.99
CA LYS A 20 8.66 -13.93 9.45
C LYS A 20 7.79 -14.66 8.42
N TYR A 21 7.19 -13.94 7.48
CA TYR A 21 6.34 -14.52 6.44
C TYR A 21 7.13 -15.30 5.36
N ALA A 22 8.46 -15.30 5.43
CA ALA A 22 9.30 -16.26 4.70
C ALA A 22 9.01 -17.71 5.13
N ASP A 23 8.60 -17.92 6.39
CA ASP A 23 8.10 -19.20 6.90
C ASP A 23 6.60 -19.33 6.57
N LEU A 24 6.26 -20.27 5.69
CA LEU A 24 4.88 -20.51 5.29
C LEU A 24 4.00 -21.01 6.43
N SER A 25 4.55 -21.67 7.45
CA SER A 25 3.79 -22.09 8.63
C SER A 25 3.34 -20.87 9.44
N TYR A 26 4.25 -19.91 9.60
CA TYR A 26 3.92 -18.62 10.21
C TYR A 26 2.90 -17.84 9.37
N ALA A 27 3.13 -17.73 8.07
CA ALA A 27 2.24 -17.06 7.15
C ALA A 27 0.82 -17.65 7.16
N ALA A 28 0.70 -18.99 7.19
CA ALA A 28 -0.59 -19.67 7.25
C ALA A 28 -1.38 -19.31 8.53
N LEU A 29 -0.71 -19.27 9.67
CA LEU A 29 -1.33 -18.90 10.95
C LEU A 29 -1.77 -17.44 10.95
N ALA A 30 -0.86 -16.53 10.61
CA ALA A 30 -1.11 -15.08 10.66
C ALA A 30 -2.17 -14.65 9.63
N TYR A 31 -2.05 -15.10 8.38
CA TYR A 31 -3.03 -14.80 7.34
C TYR A 31 -4.38 -15.49 7.59
N GLY A 32 -4.40 -16.69 8.17
CA GLY A 32 -5.63 -17.34 8.58
C GLY A 32 -6.41 -16.51 9.60
N GLN A 33 -5.72 -16.00 10.62
CA GLN A 33 -6.31 -15.10 11.61
C GLN A 33 -6.80 -13.79 11.00
N PHE A 34 -5.99 -13.17 10.14
CA PHE A 34 -6.35 -11.94 9.42
C PHE A 34 -7.63 -12.11 8.58
N VAL A 35 -7.70 -13.18 7.77
CA VAL A 35 -8.87 -13.44 6.91
C VAL A 35 -10.11 -13.76 7.76
N ASP A 36 -9.96 -14.47 8.87
CA ASP A 36 -11.05 -14.70 9.82
C ASP A 36 -11.58 -13.42 10.46
N CYS A 37 -10.69 -12.49 10.82
CA CYS A 37 -11.07 -11.17 11.32
C CYS A 37 -11.81 -10.37 10.26
N LEU A 38 -11.31 -10.33 9.02
CA LEU A 38 -11.99 -9.65 7.90
C LEU A 38 -13.40 -10.21 7.66
N ARG A 39 -13.58 -11.55 7.68
CA ARG A 39 -14.90 -12.18 7.51
C ARG A 39 -15.90 -11.80 8.59
N ARG A 40 -15.43 -11.50 9.79
CA ARG A 40 -16.27 -11.07 10.94
C ARG A 40 -16.47 -9.56 10.99
N SER A 41 -15.77 -8.82 10.14
CA SER A 41 -15.91 -7.37 10.02
C SER A 41 -17.00 -7.00 9.01
N ALA A 42 -17.26 -5.71 8.84
CA ALA A 42 -18.17 -5.20 7.81
C ALA A 42 -17.54 -5.15 6.41
N THR A 43 -16.31 -5.64 6.24
CA THR A 43 -15.58 -5.61 4.98
C THR A 43 -16.09 -6.70 4.05
N THR A 44 -16.49 -6.31 2.85
CA THR A 44 -16.88 -7.26 1.76
C THR A 44 -15.89 -7.22 0.61
N ARG A 45 -15.10 -6.18 0.51
CA ARG A 45 -14.03 -5.99 -0.47
C ARG A 45 -12.80 -5.43 0.22
N ALA A 46 -11.63 -5.98 -0.12
CA ALA A 46 -10.38 -5.54 0.46
C ALA A 46 -9.32 -5.35 -0.61
N VAL A 47 -8.42 -4.38 -0.37
CA VAL A 47 -7.18 -4.23 -1.13
C VAL A 47 -6.06 -4.43 -0.12
N VAL A 48 -5.23 -5.45 -0.34
CA VAL A 48 -4.31 -5.96 0.68
C VAL A 48 -2.87 -5.93 0.18
N PHE A 49 -2.00 -5.33 0.99
CA PHE A 49 -0.56 -5.48 0.84
C PHE A 49 -0.18 -6.85 1.41
N GLY A 50 0.42 -7.70 0.58
CA GLY A 50 1.05 -8.94 1.03
C GLY A 50 2.45 -8.68 1.57
N THR A 51 3.40 -9.56 1.23
CA THR A 51 4.81 -9.40 1.55
C THR A 51 5.67 -9.48 0.29
N VAL A 52 6.99 -9.33 0.43
CA VAL A 52 7.93 -9.57 -0.68
C VAL A 52 7.99 -11.04 -1.10
N HIS A 53 7.50 -11.96 -0.25
CA HIS A 53 7.57 -13.42 -0.45
C HIS A 53 6.41 -13.91 -1.34
N PRO A 54 6.66 -14.34 -2.61
CA PRO A 54 5.59 -14.73 -3.53
C PRO A 54 4.73 -15.89 -3.01
N ALA A 55 5.37 -16.89 -2.36
CA ALA A 55 4.65 -18.05 -1.83
C ALA A 55 3.68 -17.69 -0.70
N ALA A 56 4.10 -16.82 0.23
CA ALA A 56 3.22 -16.33 1.29
C ALA A 56 2.07 -15.48 0.72
N THR A 57 2.35 -14.63 -0.28
CA THR A 57 1.30 -13.83 -0.92
C THR A 57 0.30 -14.68 -1.69
N THR A 58 0.75 -15.77 -2.33
CA THR A 58 -0.15 -16.75 -2.96
C THR A 58 -1.04 -17.43 -1.92
N LEU A 59 -0.47 -17.84 -0.79
CA LEU A 59 -1.25 -18.42 0.32
C LEU A 59 -2.32 -17.45 0.86
N LEU A 60 -1.98 -16.16 0.98
CA LEU A 60 -2.97 -15.13 1.34
C LEU A 60 -4.11 -15.05 0.32
N MET A 61 -3.80 -15.12 -0.98
CA MET A 61 -4.82 -15.14 -2.04
C MET A 61 -5.70 -16.38 -1.96
N GLU A 62 -5.15 -17.55 -1.68
CA GLU A 62 -5.90 -18.80 -1.49
C GLU A 62 -6.89 -18.69 -0.33
N LEU A 63 -6.45 -18.17 0.81
CA LEU A 63 -7.29 -17.95 1.98
C LEU A 63 -8.41 -16.93 1.72
N LEU A 64 -8.10 -15.84 1.03
CA LEU A 64 -9.09 -14.82 0.63
C LEU A 64 -10.09 -15.37 -0.40
N GLU A 65 -9.64 -16.13 -1.39
CA GLU A 65 -10.50 -16.81 -2.36
C GLU A 65 -11.49 -17.75 -1.65
N ALA A 66 -11.00 -18.57 -0.73
CA ALA A 66 -11.82 -19.50 0.04
C ALA A 66 -12.79 -18.79 1.00
N SER A 67 -12.51 -17.56 1.39
CA SER A 67 -13.34 -16.78 2.30
C SER A 67 -14.63 -16.25 1.68
N GLY A 68 -14.69 -16.15 0.35
CA GLY A 68 -15.76 -15.51 -0.41
C GLY A 68 -15.67 -13.98 -0.47
N LEU A 69 -14.62 -13.36 0.11
CA LEU A 69 -14.36 -11.95 -0.03
C LEU A 69 -13.81 -11.62 -1.41
N VAL A 70 -14.23 -10.50 -1.97
CA VAL A 70 -13.62 -9.98 -3.20
C VAL A 70 -12.41 -9.11 -2.82
N SER A 71 -11.24 -9.43 -3.35
CA SER A 71 -10.03 -8.74 -2.97
C SER A 71 -9.09 -8.48 -4.13
N TYR A 72 -8.29 -7.42 -3.98
CA TYR A 72 -7.02 -7.27 -4.66
C TYR A 72 -5.90 -7.56 -3.66
N VAL A 73 -4.90 -8.33 -4.07
CA VAL A 73 -3.76 -8.70 -3.22
C VAL A 73 -2.48 -8.42 -3.99
N GLY A 74 -1.53 -7.78 -3.36
CA GLY A 74 -0.27 -7.42 -3.98
C GLY A 74 0.94 -8.07 -3.33
N LYS A 75 1.80 -8.67 -4.15
CA LYS A 75 3.17 -8.99 -3.76
C LYS A 75 3.93 -7.68 -3.67
N VAL A 76 4.47 -7.38 -2.49
CA VAL A 76 5.24 -6.14 -2.25
C VAL A 76 6.58 -6.20 -2.99
N ASN A 77 6.99 -5.07 -3.57
CA ASN A 77 8.27 -4.91 -4.24
C ASN A 77 9.15 -3.93 -3.45
N MET A 78 10.37 -4.37 -3.13
CA MET A 78 11.42 -3.57 -2.46
C MET A 78 12.80 -4.06 -2.88
N ASP A 79 13.66 -3.18 -3.42
CA ASP A 79 15.04 -3.48 -3.80
C ASP A 79 16.04 -2.45 -3.28
N ARG A 80 15.57 -1.43 -2.53
CA ARG A 80 16.38 -0.33 -2.00
C ARG A 80 15.91 0.07 -0.59
N ASP A 81 16.81 0.61 0.22
CA ASP A 81 16.54 1.23 1.54
C ASP A 81 15.56 0.47 2.43
N CYS A 82 15.74 -0.85 2.51
CA CYS A 82 14.99 -1.75 3.36
C CYS A 82 15.91 -2.82 3.96
N PRO A 83 15.49 -3.50 5.05
CA PRO A 83 16.30 -4.57 5.65
C PRO A 83 16.63 -5.68 4.65
N GLU A 84 17.82 -6.28 4.81
CA GLU A 84 18.32 -7.33 3.93
C GLU A 84 17.33 -8.52 3.80
N ALA A 85 16.68 -8.89 4.89
CA ALA A 85 15.70 -9.98 4.92
C ALA A 85 14.45 -9.74 4.03
N LEU A 86 14.18 -8.48 3.65
CA LEU A 86 13.05 -8.08 2.81
C LEU A 86 13.49 -7.45 1.49
N ARG A 87 14.81 -7.30 1.28
CA ARG A 87 15.35 -6.69 0.08
C ARG A 87 15.49 -7.70 -1.04
N GLU A 88 14.79 -7.47 -2.13
CA GLU A 88 15.01 -8.21 -3.37
C GLU A 88 16.37 -7.83 -3.97
N ALA A 89 17.02 -8.76 -4.65
CA ALA A 89 18.41 -8.59 -5.06
C ALA A 89 18.64 -7.36 -5.95
N ASP A 90 17.72 -7.13 -6.87
CA ASP A 90 17.69 -5.97 -7.75
C ASP A 90 16.31 -5.85 -8.42
N ALA A 91 16.11 -4.82 -9.24
CA ALA A 91 14.88 -4.59 -9.98
C ALA A 91 14.51 -5.75 -10.91
N ALA A 92 15.49 -6.36 -11.59
CA ALA A 92 15.23 -7.45 -12.51
C ALA A 92 14.74 -8.72 -11.76
N ALA A 93 15.35 -9.04 -10.63
CA ALA A 93 14.91 -10.14 -9.78
C ALA A 93 13.51 -9.91 -9.21
N SER A 94 13.21 -8.69 -8.74
CA SER A 94 11.89 -8.31 -8.24
C SER A 94 10.81 -8.43 -9.32
N LEU A 95 11.08 -7.93 -10.53
CA LEU A 95 10.16 -8.02 -11.67
C LEU A 95 9.94 -9.47 -12.09
N ALA A 96 11.00 -10.29 -12.18
CA ALA A 96 10.90 -11.69 -12.55
C ALA A 96 10.06 -12.49 -11.53
N ALA A 97 10.30 -12.27 -10.22
CA ALA A 97 9.51 -12.87 -9.17
C ALA A 97 8.03 -12.45 -9.22
N THR A 98 7.78 -11.16 -9.52
CA THR A 98 6.42 -10.63 -9.68
C THR A 98 5.72 -11.27 -10.89
N GLU A 99 6.37 -11.39 -12.05
CA GLU A 99 5.80 -12.03 -13.23
C GLU A 99 5.51 -13.52 -13.01
N GLN A 100 6.40 -14.21 -12.31
CA GLN A 100 6.19 -15.61 -11.94
C GLN A 100 5.00 -15.78 -11.00
N TRP A 101 4.90 -14.91 -9.98
CA TRP A 101 3.75 -14.88 -9.07
C TRP A 101 2.44 -14.61 -9.83
N LEU A 102 2.41 -13.62 -10.72
CA LEU A 102 1.25 -13.30 -11.55
C LEU A 102 0.80 -14.48 -12.43
N ALA A 103 1.73 -15.31 -12.86
CA ALA A 103 1.40 -16.52 -13.67
C ALA A 103 0.69 -17.58 -12.85
N SER A 104 0.97 -17.68 -11.56
CA SER A 104 0.34 -18.63 -10.61
C SER A 104 -0.94 -18.09 -9.97
N ALA A 105 -1.09 -16.76 -9.84
CA ALA A 105 -2.21 -16.11 -9.16
C ALA A 105 -3.48 -16.07 -10.02
N ARG A 106 -4.13 -17.22 -10.18
CA ARG A 106 -5.35 -17.40 -11.01
C ARG A 106 -6.58 -17.72 -10.17
N PHE A 107 -7.10 -16.70 -9.49
CA PHE A 107 -8.27 -16.80 -8.61
C PHE A 107 -9.46 -16.03 -9.20
N ALA A 108 -10.67 -16.42 -8.82
CA ALA A 108 -11.89 -15.76 -9.28
C ALA A 108 -12.18 -14.45 -8.55
N HIS A 109 -11.95 -14.41 -7.24
CA HIS A 109 -12.29 -13.31 -6.36
C HIS A 109 -11.07 -12.58 -5.79
N ALA A 110 -9.94 -13.27 -5.58
CA ALA A 110 -8.68 -12.67 -5.17
C ALA A 110 -7.86 -12.33 -6.42
N LYS A 111 -7.80 -11.04 -6.78
CA LYS A 111 -7.13 -10.54 -7.99
C LYS A 111 -5.76 -9.95 -7.65
N PRO A 112 -4.76 -10.09 -8.52
CA PRO A 112 -3.47 -9.45 -8.31
C PRO A 112 -3.54 -7.92 -8.52
N ILE A 113 -2.74 -7.20 -7.74
CA ILE A 113 -2.46 -5.77 -7.88
C ILE A 113 -0.96 -5.55 -7.73
N LEU A 114 -0.35 -4.71 -8.56
CA LEU A 114 1.07 -4.38 -8.43
C LEU A 114 1.31 -3.48 -7.23
N THR A 115 2.33 -3.78 -6.45
CA THR A 115 2.51 -3.17 -5.13
C THR A 115 3.96 -2.76 -4.88
N PRO A 116 4.49 -1.72 -5.58
CA PRO A 116 5.67 -1.05 -5.06
C PRO A 116 5.34 -0.55 -3.66
N ARG A 117 6.18 -0.86 -2.65
CA ARG A 117 5.85 -0.46 -1.28
C ARG A 117 5.69 1.03 -1.16
N PHE A 118 6.72 1.78 -1.52
CA PHE A 118 6.76 3.23 -1.63
C PHE A 118 8.06 3.64 -2.36
N VAL A 119 8.17 4.87 -2.83
CA VAL A 119 9.33 5.32 -3.63
C VAL A 119 10.67 5.12 -2.93
N PRO A 120 10.85 5.41 -1.62
CA PRO A 120 12.14 5.21 -0.96
C PRO A 120 12.68 3.79 -1.06
N SER A 121 11.82 2.76 -0.97
CA SER A 121 12.25 1.35 -0.98
C SER A 121 12.29 0.69 -2.37
N CYS A 122 12.00 1.44 -3.42
CA CYS A 122 12.04 0.95 -4.80
C CYS A 122 13.04 1.75 -5.63
N SER A 123 13.93 1.08 -6.36
CA SER A 123 14.80 1.77 -7.31
C SER A 123 14.00 2.32 -8.49
N ASP A 124 14.54 3.30 -9.18
CA ASP A 124 13.92 3.89 -10.37
C ASP A 124 13.68 2.82 -11.45
N ALA A 125 14.63 1.89 -11.62
CA ALA A 125 14.50 0.77 -12.54
C ALA A 125 13.34 -0.15 -12.16
N LEU A 126 13.12 -0.39 -10.86
CA LEU A 126 12.00 -1.19 -10.37
C LEU A 126 10.66 -0.47 -10.60
N LEU A 127 10.57 0.80 -10.22
CA LEU A 127 9.34 1.60 -10.43
C LEU A 127 8.97 1.66 -11.92
N GLN A 128 9.93 1.93 -12.79
CA GLN A 128 9.70 1.96 -14.23
C GLN A 128 9.26 0.59 -14.76
N GLY A 129 9.95 -0.49 -14.39
CA GLY A 129 9.60 -1.84 -14.82
C GLY A 129 8.20 -2.27 -14.35
N LEU A 130 7.78 -1.87 -13.13
CA LEU A 130 6.43 -2.11 -12.64
C LEU A 130 5.38 -1.30 -13.41
N GLY A 131 5.68 -0.05 -13.79
CA GLY A 131 4.79 0.76 -14.63
C GLY A 131 4.61 0.15 -16.02
N GLU A 132 5.70 -0.31 -16.65
CA GLU A 132 5.64 -1.03 -17.93
C GLU A 132 4.86 -2.36 -17.81
N LEU A 133 5.04 -3.09 -16.71
CA LEU A 133 4.29 -4.31 -16.43
C LEU A 133 2.80 -4.02 -16.23
N ALA A 134 2.46 -2.94 -15.50
CA ALA A 134 1.08 -2.49 -15.31
C ALA A 134 0.41 -2.20 -16.65
N ALA A 135 1.07 -1.43 -17.52
CA ALA A 135 0.56 -1.09 -18.83
C ALA A 135 0.40 -2.32 -19.73
N ARG A 136 1.44 -3.18 -19.79
CA ARG A 136 1.46 -4.37 -20.64
C ARG A 136 0.37 -5.40 -20.26
N ARG A 137 0.06 -5.53 -18.97
CA ARG A 137 -0.89 -6.51 -18.44
C ARG A 137 -2.26 -5.93 -18.07
N GLY A 138 -2.43 -4.59 -18.12
CA GLY A 138 -3.64 -3.91 -17.67
C GLY A 138 -3.92 -4.12 -16.17
N LEU A 139 -2.86 -4.16 -15.34
CA LEU A 139 -2.99 -4.43 -13.91
C LEU A 139 -3.16 -3.13 -13.13
N PRO A 140 -4.03 -3.13 -12.08
CA PRO A 140 -4.09 -2.00 -11.17
C PRO A 140 -2.82 -1.92 -10.30
N VAL A 141 -2.62 -0.76 -9.70
CA VAL A 141 -1.46 -0.45 -8.85
C VAL A 141 -1.94 0.04 -7.49
N GLN A 142 -1.25 -0.33 -6.42
CA GLN A 142 -1.38 0.28 -5.10
C GLN A 142 -0.02 0.65 -4.54
N SER A 143 0.02 1.71 -3.74
CA SER A 143 1.23 2.11 -3.00
C SER A 143 0.86 3.06 -1.85
N HIS A 144 1.88 3.58 -1.14
CA HIS A 144 1.77 4.63 -0.14
C HIS A 144 2.17 5.97 -0.75
N LEU A 145 1.52 7.05 -0.31
CA LEU A 145 1.78 8.38 -0.86
C LEU A 145 1.62 9.45 0.20
N SER A 146 2.66 10.28 0.35
CA SER A 146 2.65 11.52 1.13
C SER A 146 2.04 11.35 2.53
N GLU A 147 2.43 10.25 3.20
CA GLU A 147 1.91 9.90 4.53
C GLU A 147 2.56 10.75 5.61
N ASN A 148 3.89 10.83 5.62
CA ASN A 148 4.69 11.48 6.67
C ASN A 148 5.72 12.43 6.06
N LEU A 149 6.02 13.53 6.76
CA LEU A 149 6.99 14.52 6.27
C LEU A 149 8.41 13.95 6.14
N GLY A 150 8.79 13.03 7.04
CA GLY A 150 10.07 12.32 6.94
C GLY A 150 10.16 11.44 5.69
N GLU A 151 9.08 10.72 5.37
CA GLU A 151 8.96 9.94 4.13
C GLU A 151 9.08 10.82 2.88
N ILE A 152 8.34 11.94 2.84
CA ILE A 152 8.38 12.89 1.72
C ILE A 152 9.80 13.43 1.51
N ALA A 153 10.51 13.76 2.59
CA ALA A 153 11.88 14.24 2.51
C ALA A 153 12.83 13.17 1.91
N LEU A 154 12.60 11.88 2.21
CA LEU A 154 13.39 10.79 1.62
C LEU A 154 13.18 10.65 0.11
N VAL A 155 12.01 11.00 -0.42
CA VAL A 155 11.73 10.91 -1.86
C VAL A 155 12.55 11.92 -2.66
N GLN A 156 12.86 13.07 -2.10
CA GLN A 156 13.62 14.11 -2.77
C GLN A 156 15.02 13.67 -3.19
N SER A 157 15.67 12.82 -2.42
CA SER A 157 17.03 12.33 -2.73
C SER A 157 17.08 11.48 -4.01
N PRO A 158 16.30 10.41 -4.17
CA PRO A 158 16.24 9.62 -5.40
C PRO A 158 15.50 10.31 -6.56
N CYS A 159 14.61 11.25 -6.27
CA CYS A 159 13.77 11.91 -7.27
C CYS A 159 13.92 13.44 -7.26
N PRO A 160 15.14 14.00 -7.40
CA PRO A 160 15.38 15.45 -7.29
C PRO A 160 14.71 16.27 -8.42
N GLN A 161 14.20 15.61 -9.45
CA GLN A 161 13.54 16.19 -10.61
C GLN A 161 12.02 16.29 -10.45
N THR A 162 11.49 15.95 -9.29
CA THR A 162 10.04 16.02 -9.00
C THR A 162 9.74 17.19 -8.05
N ASP A 163 8.64 17.88 -8.29
CA ASP A 163 8.19 18.98 -7.43
C ASP A 163 7.39 18.47 -6.22
N PHE A 164 6.77 17.29 -6.38
CA PHE A 164 6.02 16.59 -5.33
C PHE A 164 6.05 15.06 -5.52
N TYR A 165 5.68 14.33 -4.48
CA TYR A 165 5.90 12.87 -4.39
C TYR A 165 5.21 12.07 -5.51
N ALA A 166 3.94 12.34 -5.82
CA ALA A 166 3.18 11.58 -6.82
C ALA A 166 3.78 11.64 -8.23
N GLU A 167 4.57 12.68 -8.56
CA GLU A 167 5.27 12.76 -9.84
C GLU A 167 6.27 11.62 -10.04
N ALA A 168 6.89 11.11 -8.97
CA ALA A 168 7.78 9.96 -9.06
C ALA A 168 7.05 8.72 -9.58
N TYR A 169 5.83 8.49 -9.14
CA TYR A 169 4.99 7.41 -9.67
C TYR A 169 4.47 7.69 -11.08
N ASP A 170 4.05 8.93 -11.35
CA ASP A 170 3.49 9.29 -12.65
C ASP A 170 4.52 9.16 -13.78
N ARG A 171 5.74 9.61 -13.55
CA ARG A 171 6.87 9.49 -14.50
C ARG A 171 7.20 8.03 -14.85
N CYS A 172 6.97 7.12 -13.92
CA CYS A 172 7.14 5.68 -14.13
C CYS A 172 5.89 5.01 -14.74
N GLY A 173 4.83 5.76 -15.03
CA GLY A 173 3.58 5.24 -15.61
C GLY A 173 2.68 4.49 -14.62
N LEU A 174 3.00 4.50 -13.32
CA LEU A 174 2.25 3.77 -12.29
C LEU A 174 0.87 4.37 -12.00
N LEU A 175 0.66 5.66 -12.30
CA LEU A 175 -0.66 6.32 -12.19
C LEU A 175 -1.51 6.20 -13.47
N SER A 176 -1.00 5.55 -14.53
CA SER A 176 -1.70 5.43 -15.82
C SER A 176 -2.71 4.28 -15.87
N GLN A 177 -2.70 3.40 -14.86
CA GLN A 177 -3.67 2.33 -14.66
C GLN A 177 -4.56 2.65 -13.45
N PRO A 178 -5.67 1.95 -13.22
CA PRO A 178 -6.42 2.10 -11.97
C PRO A 178 -5.48 2.01 -10.77
N CYS A 179 -5.43 3.07 -9.97
CA CYS A 179 -4.43 3.20 -8.92
C CYS A 179 -5.08 3.57 -7.59
N ILE A 180 -4.59 2.96 -6.51
CA ILE A 180 -5.00 3.23 -5.13
C ILE A 180 -3.77 3.70 -4.36
N MET A 181 -3.83 4.91 -3.80
CA MET A 181 -2.78 5.46 -2.95
C MET A 181 -3.26 5.55 -1.51
N ALA A 182 -2.52 4.92 -0.60
CA ALA A 182 -2.82 4.97 0.82
C ALA A 182 -2.35 6.30 1.42
N HIS A 183 -3.05 6.76 2.45
CA HIS A 183 -2.82 7.91 3.33
C HIS A 183 -3.09 9.26 2.67
N CYS A 184 -2.22 9.74 1.80
CA CYS A 184 -2.33 11.07 1.16
C CYS A 184 -2.55 12.19 2.20
N VAL A 185 -1.72 12.25 3.26
CA VAL A 185 -1.91 13.19 4.37
C VAL A 185 -1.43 14.59 4.00
N HIS A 186 -0.28 14.67 3.31
CA HIS A 186 0.43 15.91 3.03
C HIS A 186 0.50 16.27 1.54
N CYS A 187 -0.52 15.90 0.77
CA CYS A 187 -0.57 16.22 -0.67
C CYS A 187 -0.81 17.73 -0.89
N PRO A 188 0.15 18.47 -1.48
CA PRO A 188 -0.07 19.85 -1.90
C PRO A 188 -1.13 19.95 -3.01
N PRO A 189 -1.66 21.15 -3.30
CA PRO A 189 -2.72 21.34 -4.29
C PRO A 189 -2.38 20.77 -5.68
N GLU A 190 -1.14 20.91 -6.12
CA GLU A 190 -0.65 20.45 -7.42
C GLU A 190 -0.63 18.90 -7.49
N GLU A 191 -0.24 18.25 -6.39
CA GLU A 191 -0.33 16.80 -6.27
C GLU A 191 -1.78 16.31 -6.31
N GLN A 192 -2.69 17.00 -5.62
CA GLN A 192 -4.12 16.70 -5.65
C GLN A 192 -4.69 16.83 -7.08
N ASP A 193 -4.26 17.83 -7.85
CA ASP A 193 -4.68 18.02 -9.24
C ASP A 193 -4.18 16.88 -10.13
N LEU A 194 -2.94 16.41 -9.93
CA LEU A 194 -2.41 15.24 -10.64
C LEU A 194 -3.21 13.98 -10.28
N LEU A 195 -3.47 13.72 -8.99
CA LEU A 195 -4.24 12.56 -8.55
C LEU A 195 -5.66 12.55 -9.14
N GLN A 196 -6.29 13.72 -9.21
CA GLN A 196 -7.60 13.87 -9.83
C GLN A 196 -7.54 13.58 -11.34
N ALA A 197 -6.58 14.17 -12.06
CA ALA A 197 -6.41 13.99 -13.50
C ALA A 197 -6.16 12.52 -13.87
N ARG A 198 -5.43 11.78 -13.03
CA ARG A 198 -5.16 10.34 -13.20
C ARG A 198 -6.29 9.44 -12.68
N GLY A 199 -7.30 9.99 -12.01
CA GLY A 199 -8.43 9.23 -11.45
C GLY A 199 -8.03 8.30 -10.31
N VAL A 200 -7.00 8.66 -9.55
CA VAL A 200 -6.48 7.88 -8.42
C VAL A 200 -7.52 7.77 -7.32
N PHE A 201 -7.60 6.59 -6.70
CA PHE A 201 -8.38 6.36 -5.48
C PHE A 201 -7.48 6.59 -4.26
N ILE A 202 -7.97 7.33 -3.28
CA ILE A 202 -7.28 7.55 -2.01
C ILE A 202 -7.85 6.59 -0.97
N ALA A 203 -6.98 5.81 -0.31
CA ALA A 203 -7.35 5.01 0.84
C ALA A 203 -7.01 5.80 2.12
N HIS A 204 -8.02 6.47 2.68
CA HIS A 204 -7.87 7.24 3.93
C HIS A 204 -7.80 6.30 5.13
N SER A 205 -6.69 6.31 5.85
CA SER A 205 -6.39 5.43 6.99
C SER A 205 -6.25 6.25 8.29
N PRO A 206 -7.35 6.83 8.83
CA PRO A 206 -7.27 7.81 9.91
C PRO A 206 -6.69 7.26 11.22
N LEU A 207 -6.93 5.99 11.55
CA LEU A 207 -6.38 5.37 12.75
C LEU A 207 -4.86 5.26 12.68
N SER A 208 -4.34 4.75 11.57
CA SER A 208 -2.90 4.67 11.33
C SER A 208 -2.25 6.05 11.33
N ASN A 209 -2.83 6.99 10.58
CA ASN A 209 -2.31 8.36 10.51
C ASN A 209 -2.21 9.01 11.90
N SER A 210 -3.18 8.75 12.78
CA SER A 210 -3.16 9.24 14.17
C SER A 210 -2.10 8.53 15.00
N ASN A 211 -2.01 7.19 14.91
CA ASN A 211 -1.11 6.37 15.70
C ASN A 211 0.38 6.62 15.38
N LEU A 212 0.69 6.88 14.11
CA LEU A 212 2.05 7.16 13.63
C LEU A 212 2.38 8.65 13.57
N SER A 213 1.53 9.50 14.15
CA SER A 213 1.69 10.96 14.10
C SER A 213 1.88 11.53 12.69
N SER A 214 1.36 10.83 11.68
CA SER A 214 1.46 11.25 10.28
C SER A 214 0.66 12.52 10.01
N GLY A 215 -0.46 12.73 10.71
CA GLY A 215 -1.27 13.94 10.60
C GLY A 215 -2.71 13.67 10.15
N ILE A 216 -3.41 14.72 9.73
CA ILE A 216 -4.81 14.66 9.32
C ILE A 216 -4.92 14.91 7.82
N ALA A 217 -5.35 13.91 7.05
CA ALA A 217 -5.57 14.05 5.62
C ALA A 217 -6.71 15.04 5.30
N PRO A 218 -6.57 15.88 4.25
CA PRO A 218 -7.57 16.90 3.90
C PRO A 218 -8.76 16.32 3.13
N VAL A 219 -9.45 15.33 3.71
CA VAL A 219 -10.52 14.57 3.03
C VAL A 219 -11.64 15.46 2.49
N SER A 220 -12.03 16.50 3.22
CA SER A 220 -13.06 17.45 2.74
C SER A 220 -12.61 18.19 1.48
N ALA A 221 -11.33 18.57 1.39
CA ALA A 221 -10.77 19.20 0.19
C ALA A 221 -10.71 18.20 -0.98
N TYR A 222 -10.36 16.94 -0.71
CA TYR A 222 -10.37 15.88 -1.73
C TYR A 222 -11.76 15.67 -2.32
N LEU A 223 -12.77 15.55 -1.47
CA LEU A 223 -14.16 15.39 -1.91
C LEU A 223 -14.66 16.60 -2.68
N ALA A 224 -14.32 17.82 -2.25
CA ALA A 224 -14.68 19.06 -2.95
C ALA A 224 -14.04 19.15 -4.35
N ARG A 225 -12.85 18.56 -4.54
CA ARG A 225 -12.18 18.44 -5.84
C ARG A 225 -12.68 17.25 -6.68
N GLY A 226 -13.57 16.42 -6.16
CA GLY A 226 -14.07 15.23 -6.86
C GLY A 226 -13.11 14.04 -6.85
N LEU A 227 -12.10 14.04 -5.97
CA LEU A 227 -11.24 12.89 -5.74
C LEU A 227 -12.05 11.74 -5.11
N ARG A 228 -11.69 10.51 -5.47
CA ARG A 228 -12.32 9.30 -4.97
C ARG A 228 -11.64 8.86 -3.69
N VAL A 229 -12.36 8.88 -2.58
CA VAL A 229 -11.84 8.52 -1.27
C VAL A 229 -12.59 7.31 -0.73
N GLY A 230 -11.84 6.29 -0.33
CA GLY A 230 -12.31 5.15 0.44
C GLY A 230 -11.64 5.10 1.81
N LEU A 231 -12.09 4.21 2.69
CA LEU A 231 -11.49 4.01 4.00
C LEU A 231 -10.55 2.80 3.99
N GLY A 232 -9.38 2.96 4.60
CA GLY A 232 -8.43 1.90 4.91
C GLY A 232 -8.35 1.65 6.42
N SER A 233 -8.29 0.38 6.83
CA SER A 233 -7.99 0.02 8.22
C SER A 233 -6.51 0.15 8.51
N ASP A 234 -5.68 -0.13 7.51
CA ASP A 234 -4.23 -0.18 7.64
C ASP A 234 -3.81 -0.99 8.86
N LEU A 235 -4.36 -2.22 8.93
CA LEU A 235 -4.15 -3.12 10.07
C LEU A 235 -2.65 -3.39 10.26
N ALA A 236 -2.21 -3.20 11.44
CA ALA A 236 -0.91 -3.17 12.08
C ALA A 236 -0.53 -1.76 12.57
N ALA A 237 -0.57 -0.72 11.76
CA ALA A 237 -0.50 0.67 12.19
C ALA A 237 -1.88 1.16 12.68
N GLY A 238 -2.95 0.80 11.98
CA GLY A 238 -4.32 0.88 12.50
C GLY A 238 -4.61 -0.28 13.47
N GLU A 239 -5.33 -0.02 14.55
CA GLU A 239 -5.55 -0.96 15.65
C GLU A 239 -6.70 -1.97 15.42
N THR A 240 -7.39 -1.90 14.27
CA THR A 240 -8.58 -2.73 14.03
C THR A 240 -8.92 -2.85 12.53
N GLU A 241 -9.44 -4.01 12.14
CA GLU A 241 -10.05 -4.26 10.84
C GLU A 241 -11.51 -3.79 10.76
N ASN A 242 -12.08 -3.33 11.86
CA ASN A 242 -13.48 -2.92 11.94
C ASN A 242 -13.70 -1.54 11.31
N LEU A 243 -14.20 -1.50 10.07
CA LEU A 243 -14.44 -0.26 9.35
C LEU A 243 -15.42 0.71 10.03
N PHE A 244 -16.32 0.26 10.91
CA PHE A 244 -17.16 1.19 11.68
C PHE A 244 -16.34 2.00 12.69
N ARG A 245 -15.27 1.41 13.27
CA ARG A 245 -14.33 2.17 14.10
C ARG A 245 -13.51 3.14 13.26
N VAL A 246 -13.04 2.71 12.09
CA VAL A 246 -12.33 3.57 11.14
C VAL A 246 -13.22 4.75 10.70
N MET A 247 -14.49 4.52 10.40
CA MET A 247 -15.47 5.58 10.09
C MET A 247 -15.64 6.57 11.24
N ALA A 248 -15.74 6.07 12.47
CA ALA A 248 -15.87 6.92 13.65
C ALA A 248 -14.64 7.82 13.84
N GLU A 249 -13.44 7.28 13.61
CA GLU A 249 -12.21 8.05 13.65
C GLU A 249 -12.11 9.07 12.51
N ALA A 250 -12.46 8.69 11.29
CA ALA A 250 -12.51 9.62 10.15
C ALA A 250 -13.38 10.84 10.46
N ILE A 251 -14.54 10.63 11.12
CA ILE A 251 -15.42 11.72 11.56
C ILE A 251 -14.78 12.57 12.67
N ARG A 252 -14.06 11.95 13.61
CA ARG A 252 -13.40 12.69 14.71
C ARG A 252 -12.30 13.59 14.18
N VAL A 253 -11.37 13.03 13.38
CA VAL A 253 -10.24 13.80 12.85
C VAL A 253 -10.67 14.88 11.87
N SER A 254 -11.77 14.68 11.13
CA SER A 254 -12.31 15.69 10.21
C SER A 254 -12.78 16.98 10.92
N LYS A 255 -13.03 16.92 12.22
CA LYS A 255 -13.44 18.08 13.04
C LYS A 255 -12.25 18.86 13.61
N LEU A 256 -11.04 18.31 13.49
CA LEU A 256 -9.81 18.92 14.00
C LEU A 256 -9.07 19.74 12.94
N ARG A 257 -9.58 19.76 11.71
CA ARG A 257 -8.96 20.43 10.56
C ARG A 257 -9.86 21.50 9.98
#